data_e546aac2f94ecf57343a3f689e8b09f6
#
_entry.id   e546aac2f94ecf57343a3f689e8b09f6
#
_cell.length_a   1.000
_cell.length_b   1.000
_cell.length_c   1.000
_cell.angle_alpha   90.00
_cell.angle_beta   90.00
_cell.angle_gamma   90.00
#
_symmetry.space_group_name_H-M   'P 1'
#
loop_
_entity.id
_entity.type
_entity.pdbx_description
1 polymer ?
#
loop_
_entity_poly.entity_id
_entity_poly.type
_entity_poly.pdbx_seq_one_letter_code
_entity_poly.pdbx_strand_id
1 'polypeptide(L)'
;MDPLETQELVGKSPTDSSKQALPISEQDQGRQSSETCARASPLSIFMEPFQWLQMLSSQLNPTFIFGVVVVYGLSQGFSGSFFKVVTDFYWKDVQKVQPSAVQLYIGLYYIPWVMKPIWGLLTDVFPVRGYKRRPYFLVAGVLGCVSALMVATLGKVPIAVALSCLIGITAGVAIADVTIDACIAKNSIEIRSLAPDMQSLCGICSSLGALIGYSSSGFFASLVLLAVPPTILIVLGFVIYEVRSTTLQSEKKKDLQIALRGMSKTIKLPQVWKPSLYMYLSLALSISTHEGQFYWYTYPKAGPAFSQEFVGMIYAVGALASIAGVLIYQKTLKDYPFRSLLLYAQLLYGMTGMLDVIFFLRWNLVIGIPDYFFVIMEECVSRIISRIRWIPMIVLSTRLCPLGIEGTFFALLMCIDSLGSLSSKWGGGIVLHLFHVTRTDFTNLWLAILIRNFLRFATIGLIFLVPKGDQEDDLIPPDILTANSDASLDDDGLELAPVKETSEEARLLLDEENSLKLK
;
A
#
# COMPACT_ATOMS: atom_id res chain seq x y z
N MET A 1 -62.52 -6.58 35.65
CA MET A 1 -63.56 -5.59 35.53
C MET A 1 -63.41 -4.89 34.23
N ASP A 2 -64.05 -5.44 33.21
CA ASP A 2 -64.55 -4.77 32.00
C ASP A 2 -65.59 -3.71 32.42
N PRO A 3 -66.18 -2.90 31.55
CA PRO A 3 -66.14 -2.85 30.08
C PRO A 3 -66.45 -1.47 29.44
N LEU A 4 -66.68 -1.47 28.12
CA LEU A 4 -67.65 -0.82 27.24
C LEU A 4 -67.20 0.44 26.50
N GLU A 5 -67.16 0.34 25.18
CA GLU A 5 -68.24 0.59 24.17
C GLU A 5 -68.54 2.09 24.00
N THR A 6 -68.74 2.69 22.85
CA THR A 6 -69.57 2.35 21.68
C THR A 6 -69.35 3.38 20.55
N GLN A 7 -69.39 2.89 19.30
CA GLN A 7 -70.32 3.24 18.18
C GLN A 7 -70.22 4.63 17.53
N GLU A 8 -69.95 4.61 16.24
CA GLU A 8 -70.82 4.59 15.04
C GLU A 8 -71.40 5.96 14.61
N LEU A 9 -71.26 6.31 13.34
CA LEU A 9 -72.27 6.36 12.26
C LEU A 9 -71.81 7.25 11.10
N VAL A 10 -71.56 6.68 9.89
CA VAL A 10 -72.44 6.59 8.72
C VAL A 10 -72.80 7.91 8.01
N GLY A 11 -72.51 7.98 6.73
CA GLY A 11 -73.06 8.94 5.76
C GLY A 11 -72.49 8.85 4.34
N LYS A 12 -72.94 7.92 3.57
CA LYS A 12 -73.36 7.79 2.16
C LYS A 12 -72.93 8.87 1.14
N SER A 13 -72.51 8.36 0.02
CA SER A 13 -72.33 8.89 -1.35
C SER A 13 -73.67 9.45 -1.95
N PRO A 14 -73.71 10.01 -3.21
CA PRO A 14 -73.36 9.28 -4.44
C PRO A 14 -72.94 10.10 -5.68
N THR A 15 -72.51 9.32 -6.72
CA THR A 15 -72.67 9.50 -8.19
C THR A 15 -71.87 10.64 -8.87
N ASP A 16 -71.28 10.53 -10.01
CA ASP A 16 -71.28 9.67 -11.20
C ASP A 16 -70.43 10.35 -12.29
N SER A 17 -69.99 9.59 -13.26
CA SER A 17 -69.62 9.95 -14.63
C SER A 17 -68.15 9.85 -15.04
N SER A 18 -67.85 8.64 -15.50
CA SER A 18 -67.22 8.31 -16.78
C SER A 18 -66.08 9.20 -17.34
N LYS A 19 -64.89 8.61 -17.47
CA LYS A 19 -64.23 8.40 -18.79
C LYS A 19 -63.11 7.40 -18.71
N GLN A 20 -63.15 6.44 -19.60
CA GLN A 20 -62.18 5.39 -19.90
C GLN A 20 -60.81 5.95 -20.20
N ALA A 21 -59.77 5.36 -19.62
CA ALA A 21 -58.45 5.28 -20.17
C ALA A 21 -57.87 3.89 -19.90
N LEU A 22 -57.42 3.23 -20.93
CA LEU A 22 -56.93 1.85 -21.03
C LEU A 22 -55.66 1.62 -20.16
N PRO A 23 -55.42 0.40 -19.68
CA PRO A 23 -54.22 0.08 -18.92
C PRO A 23 -53.05 -0.10 -19.86
N ILE A 24 -52.01 0.71 -19.68
CA ILE A 24 -50.69 0.48 -20.29
C ILE A 24 -50.03 -0.63 -19.48
N SER A 25 -49.71 -1.71 -20.16
CA SER A 25 -49.18 -2.96 -19.65
C SER A 25 -47.82 -2.80 -18.92
N GLU A 26 -47.78 -3.27 -17.67
CA GLU A 26 -46.55 -3.49 -16.89
C GLU A 26 -45.57 -4.55 -17.47
N GLN A 27 -45.72 -4.93 -18.73
CA GLN A 27 -44.86 -5.95 -19.38
C GLN A 27 -43.65 -5.40 -20.14
N ASP A 28 -43.48 -4.08 -20.30
CA ASP A 28 -42.35 -3.53 -21.07
C ASP A 28 -41.19 -2.99 -20.21
N GLN A 29 -41.32 -2.89 -18.89
CA GLN A 29 -40.19 -2.49 -18.03
C GLN A 29 -39.29 -3.64 -17.58
N GLY A 30 -39.74 -4.89 -17.72
CA GLY A 30 -38.95 -6.09 -17.42
C GLY A 30 -38.06 -6.58 -18.57
N ARG A 31 -38.15 -5.99 -19.76
CA ARG A 31 -37.40 -6.44 -20.94
C ARG A 31 -36.20 -5.56 -21.30
N GLN A 32 -36.05 -4.37 -20.75
CA GLN A 32 -34.91 -3.48 -20.99
C GLN A 32 -33.76 -3.65 -19.99
N SER A 33 -33.97 -4.37 -18.88
CA SER A 33 -32.89 -4.65 -17.91
C SER A 33 -32.16 -6.00 -18.13
N SER A 34 -32.54 -6.79 -19.14
CA SER A 34 -31.93 -8.09 -19.41
C SER A 34 -31.13 -8.19 -20.71
N GLU A 35 -31.00 -7.12 -21.50
CA GLU A 35 -30.30 -7.14 -22.80
C GLU A 35 -28.97 -6.37 -22.82
N THR A 36 -28.45 -5.85 -21.70
CA THR A 36 -27.12 -5.24 -21.64
C THR A 36 -26.05 -6.14 -21.03
N CYS A 37 -26.22 -7.45 -21.06
CA CYS A 37 -25.10 -8.38 -20.98
C CYS A 37 -24.56 -8.64 -22.41
N ALA A 38 -24.26 -7.55 -23.13
CA ALA A 38 -23.56 -7.61 -24.40
C ALA A 38 -22.17 -8.22 -24.12
N ARG A 39 -21.87 -9.34 -24.74
CA ARG A 39 -20.54 -9.94 -24.82
C ARG A 39 -19.53 -8.82 -25.10
N ALA A 40 -18.81 -8.39 -24.05
CA ALA A 40 -17.68 -7.50 -24.22
C ALA A 40 -16.74 -8.18 -25.22
N SER A 41 -16.48 -7.55 -26.35
CA SER A 41 -15.51 -8.08 -27.31
C SER A 41 -14.16 -8.11 -26.60
N PRO A 42 -13.28 -9.10 -26.83
CA PRO A 42 -11.97 -9.14 -26.19
C PRO A 42 -11.18 -7.84 -26.39
N LEU A 43 -11.48 -7.08 -27.43
CA LEU A 43 -10.88 -5.78 -27.71
C LEU A 43 -11.36 -4.70 -26.72
N SER A 44 -12.61 -4.73 -26.24
CA SER A 44 -13.11 -3.76 -25.26
C SER A 44 -12.43 -3.92 -23.90
N ILE A 45 -12.17 -5.16 -23.47
CA ILE A 45 -11.44 -5.46 -22.22
C ILE A 45 -10.01 -4.89 -22.27
N PHE A 46 -9.35 -4.90 -23.43
CA PHE A 46 -8.03 -4.30 -23.61
C PHE A 46 -8.07 -2.76 -23.66
N MET A 47 -9.18 -2.18 -24.08
CA MET A 47 -9.33 -0.71 -24.17
C MET A 47 -9.82 -0.07 -22.86
N GLU A 48 -10.48 -0.81 -21.97
CA GLU A 48 -10.97 -0.32 -20.68
C GLU A 48 -9.89 0.38 -19.83
N PRO A 49 -8.66 -0.18 -19.65
CA PRO A 49 -7.61 0.49 -18.87
C PRO A 49 -7.17 1.82 -19.48
N PHE A 50 -7.14 1.92 -20.81
CA PHE A 50 -6.77 3.15 -21.52
C PHE A 50 -7.84 4.22 -21.39
N GLN A 51 -9.11 3.84 -21.50
CA GLN A 51 -10.26 4.75 -21.32
C GLN A 51 -10.32 5.25 -19.88
N TRP A 52 -10.09 4.35 -18.91
CA TRP A 52 -10.01 4.71 -17.50
C TRP A 52 -8.84 5.69 -17.21
N LEU A 53 -7.66 5.42 -17.75
CA LEU A 53 -6.51 6.33 -17.62
C LEU A 53 -6.75 7.69 -18.30
N GLN A 54 -7.42 7.68 -19.45
CA GLN A 54 -7.82 8.92 -20.16
C GLN A 54 -8.85 9.71 -19.34
N MET A 55 -9.82 9.05 -18.74
CA MET A 55 -10.79 9.66 -17.83
C MET A 55 -10.07 10.29 -16.63
N LEU A 56 -9.16 9.56 -15.98
CA LEU A 56 -8.37 10.13 -14.89
C LEU A 56 -7.55 11.35 -15.33
N SER A 57 -6.92 11.31 -16.51
CA SER A 57 -6.10 12.41 -17.02
C SER A 57 -6.92 13.63 -17.46
N SER A 58 -8.22 13.46 -17.71
CA SER A 58 -9.12 14.57 -18.00
C SER A 58 -9.61 15.28 -16.72
N GLN A 59 -9.73 14.55 -15.61
CA GLN A 59 -10.25 15.07 -14.35
C GLN A 59 -9.14 15.50 -13.37
N LEU A 60 -7.95 14.88 -13.46
CA LEU A 60 -6.79 15.19 -12.64
C LEU A 60 -5.68 15.85 -13.47
N ASN A 61 -4.84 16.63 -12.81
CA ASN A 61 -3.70 17.25 -13.49
C ASN A 61 -2.75 16.18 -14.05
N PRO A 62 -2.39 16.19 -15.35
CA PRO A 62 -1.51 15.20 -15.96
C PRO A 62 -0.13 15.07 -15.27
N THR A 63 0.40 16.17 -14.72
CA THR A 63 1.69 16.14 -14.00
C THR A 63 1.58 15.41 -12.67
N PHE A 64 0.39 15.40 -12.04
CA PHE A 64 0.12 14.60 -10.85
C PHE A 64 0.09 13.11 -11.20
N ILE A 65 -0.61 12.69 -12.26
CA ILE A 65 -0.64 11.31 -12.72
C ILE A 65 0.77 10.83 -13.07
N PHE A 66 1.54 11.66 -13.78
CA PHE A 66 2.94 11.38 -14.06
C PHE A 66 3.74 11.19 -12.75
N GLY A 67 3.48 12.03 -11.72
CA GLY A 67 4.07 11.90 -10.39
C GLY A 67 3.76 10.55 -9.74
N VAL A 68 2.51 10.09 -9.80
CA VAL A 68 2.09 8.78 -9.27
C VAL A 68 2.81 7.64 -10.01
N VAL A 69 2.88 7.68 -11.34
CA VAL A 69 3.58 6.67 -12.15
C VAL A 69 5.07 6.62 -11.80
N VAL A 70 5.72 7.77 -11.65
CA VAL A 70 7.15 7.84 -11.31
C VAL A 70 7.41 7.34 -9.90
N VAL A 71 6.62 7.77 -8.91
CA VAL A 71 6.89 7.39 -7.52
C VAL A 71 6.48 5.95 -7.26
N TYR A 72 5.24 5.57 -7.56
CA TYR A 72 4.76 4.21 -7.30
C TYR A 72 5.28 3.19 -8.32
N GLY A 73 5.35 3.55 -9.60
CA GLY A 73 5.84 2.64 -10.64
C GLY A 73 7.36 2.47 -10.61
N LEU A 74 8.09 3.56 -10.79
CA LEU A 74 9.54 3.49 -10.93
C LEU A 74 10.27 3.47 -9.57
N SER A 75 9.90 4.34 -8.63
CA SER A 75 10.65 4.49 -7.38
C SER A 75 10.34 3.39 -6.38
N GLN A 76 9.07 3.06 -6.12
CA GLN A 76 8.70 1.96 -5.23
C GLN A 76 8.71 0.60 -5.92
N GLY A 77 7.98 0.47 -7.03
CA GLY A 77 7.78 -0.80 -7.72
C GLY A 77 9.09 -1.32 -8.30
N PHE A 78 9.60 -0.64 -9.32
CA PHE A 78 10.82 -1.07 -10.02
C PHE A 78 12.03 -1.01 -9.09
N SER A 79 12.35 0.18 -8.54
CA SER A 79 13.57 0.35 -7.73
C SER A 79 13.57 -0.54 -6.50
N GLY A 80 12.44 -0.64 -5.76
CA GLY A 80 12.35 -1.48 -4.57
C GLY A 80 12.55 -2.96 -4.85
N SER A 81 11.98 -3.46 -5.95
CA SER A 81 12.08 -4.87 -6.35
C SER A 81 13.45 -5.23 -6.90
N PHE A 82 13.98 -4.37 -7.77
CA PHE A 82 15.34 -4.50 -8.30
C PHE A 82 16.38 -4.40 -7.19
N PHE A 83 16.26 -3.40 -6.31
CA PHE A 83 17.12 -3.19 -5.14
C PHE A 83 17.20 -4.45 -4.28
N LYS A 84 16.07 -5.09 -3.97
CA LYS A 84 16.04 -6.29 -3.13
C LYS A 84 16.96 -7.38 -3.67
N VAL A 85 16.80 -7.78 -4.93
CA VAL A 85 17.57 -8.88 -5.51
C VAL A 85 19.04 -8.51 -5.65
N VAL A 86 19.32 -7.33 -6.18
CA VAL A 86 20.71 -6.92 -6.44
C VAL A 86 21.50 -6.71 -5.14
N THR A 87 20.86 -6.19 -4.07
CA THR A 87 21.54 -6.04 -2.77
C THR A 87 21.77 -7.36 -2.06
N ASP A 88 20.87 -8.35 -2.19
CA ASP A 88 21.06 -9.68 -1.61
C ASP A 88 22.34 -10.33 -2.21
N PHE A 89 22.50 -10.25 -3.54
CA PHE A 89 23.72 -10.74 -4.22
C PHE A 89 24.94 -9.87 -3.90
N TYR A 90 24.80 -8.54 -3.80
CA TYR A 90 25.89 -7.65 -3.44
C TYR A 90 26.50 -7.98 -2.08
N TRP A 91 25.69 -8.19 -1.06
CA TRP A 91 26.16 -8.58 0.27
C TRP A 91 26.78 -9.97 0.28
N LYS A 92 26.19 -10.92 -0.46
CA LYS A 92 26.66 -12.29 -0.52
C LYS A 92 27.98 -12.42 -1.31
N ASP A 93 28.03 -11.90 -2.54
CA ASP A 93 29.10 -12.24 -3.48
C ASP A 93 30.21 -11.19 -3.51
N VAL A 94 29.87 -9.88 -3.41
CA VAL A 94 30.85 -8.78 -3.45
C VAL A 94 31.42 -8.52 -2.05
N GLN A 95 30.56 -8.28 -1.07
CA GLN A 95 30.97 -7.94 0.29
C GLN A 95 31.32 -9.17 1.14
N LYS A 96 30.81 -10.35 0.79
CA LYS A 96 31.04 -11.63 1.45
C LYS A 96 30.66 -11.62 2.95
N VAL A 97 29.58 -10.95 3.30
CA VAL A 97 29.08 -10.81 4.68
C VAL A 97 28.30 -12.06 5.09
N GLN A 98 28.25 -12.35 6.40
CA GLN A 98 27.47 -13.47 6.96
C GLN A 98 25.96 -13.18 6.86
N PRO A 99 25.09 -14.20 6.64
CA PRO A 99 23.65 -14.02 6.45
C PRO A 99 22.96 -13.37 7.67
N SER A 100 23.41 -13.68 8.90
CA SER A 100 22.90 -13.04 10.11
C SER A 100 23.15 -11.53 10.15
N ALA A 101 24.35 -11.09 9.75
CA ALA A 101 24.69 -9.68 9.69
C ALA A 101 23.96 -8.95 8.55
N VAL A 102 23.83 -9.58 7.38
CA VAL A 102 23.04 -9.01 6.26
C VAL A 102 21.58 -8.84 6.66
N GLN A 103 21.00 -9.81 7.37
CA GLN A 103 19.63 -9.72 7.87
C GLN A 103 19.44 -8.51 8.81
N LEU A 104 20.43 -8.19 9.64
CA LEU A 104 20.43 -6.98 10.48
C LEU A 104 20.57 -5.70 9.64
N TYR A 105 21.44 -5.69 8.62
CA TYR A 105 21.61 -4.53 7.73
C TYR A 105 20.35 -4.22 6.93
N ILE A 106 19.63 -5.24 6.44
CA ILE A 106 18.35 -5.07 5.77
C ILE A 106 17.31 -4.47 6.72
N GLY A 107 17.36 -4.81 8.01
CA GLY A 107 16.55 -4.12 9.01
C GLY A 107 16.76 -2.61 9.00
N LEU A 108 18.01 -2.15 8.88
CA LEU A 108 18.34 -0.71 8.85
C LEU A 108 17.74 0.03 7.66
N TYR A 109 17.42 -0.66 6.54
CA TYR A 109 16.73 -0.06 5.39
C TYR A 109 15.30 0.40 5.71
N TYR A 110 14.71 -0.11 6.80
CA TYR A 110 13.40 0.31 7.27
C TYR A 110 13.42 1.60 8.09
N ILE A 111 14.59 2.08 8.54
CA ILE A 111 14.68 3.33 9.32
C ILE A 111 14.06 4.52 8.58
N PRO A 112 14.35 4.79 7.27
CA PRO A 112 13.71 5.87 6.55
C PRO A 112 12.18 5.74 6.48
N TRP A 113 11.65 4.51 6.43
CA TRP A 113 10.21 4.23 6.43
C TRP A 113 9.58 4.42 7.81
N VAL A 114 10.29 4.09 8.89
CA VAL A 114 9.89 4.41 10.27
C VAL A 114 9.84 5.93 10.47
N MET A 115 10.68 6.69 9.78
CA MET A 115 10.70 8.15 9.83
C MET A 115 9.62 8.83 8.96
N LYS A 116 8.70 8.10 8.32
CA LYS A 116 7.62 8.67 7.50
C LYS A 116 6.87 9.85 8.14
N PRO A 117 6.46 9.80 9.43
CA PRO A 117 5.80 10.93 10.06
C PRO A 117 6.67 12.20 10.10
N ILE A 118 7.99 12.03 10.25
CA ILE A 118 8.95 13.15 10.26
C ILE A 118 9.07 13.75 8.86
N TRP A 119 9.17 12.90 7.82
CA TRP A 119 9.21 13.37 6.43
C TRP A 119 7.92 14.10 6.06
N GLY A 120 6.74 13.55 6.43
CA GLY A 120 5.44 14.19 6.23
C GLY A 120 5.39 15.57 6.87
N LEU A 121 5.78 15.65 8.14
CA LEU A 121 5.85 16.88 8.88
C LEU A 121 6.78 17.91 8.23
N LEU A 122 7.97 17.49 7.80
CA LEU A 122 8.91 18.35 7.10
C LEU A 122 8.30 18.92 5.80
N THR A 123 7.66 18.08 5.00
CA THR A 123 7.03 18.51 3.73
C THR A 123 5.86 19.47 3.95
N ASP A 124 5.14 19.36 5.06
CA ASP A 124 3.99 20.21 5.37
C ASP A 124 4.38 21.56 5.99
N VAL A 125 5.36 21.53 6.90
CA VAL A 125 5.71 22.70 7.74
C VAL A 125 6.84 23.55 7.14
N PHE A 126 7.79 22.97 6.39
CA PHE A 126 8.97 23.66 5.89
C PHE A 126 8.96 23.82 4.36
N PRO A 127 8.20 24.77 3.81
CA PRO A 127 8.26 25.07 2.38
C PRO A 127 9.63 25.69 2.05
N VAL A 128 10.28 25.18 1.00
CA VAL A 128 11.53 25.74 0.50
C VAL A 128 11.21 26.64 -0.69
N ARG A 129 11.58 27.92 -0.63
CA ARG A 129 11.27 28.97 -1.64
C ARG A 129 9.77 29.11 -1.95
N GLY A 130 8.90 28.76 -0.98
CA GLY A 130 7.45 28.81 -1.13
C GLY A 130 6.81 27.57 -1.74
N TYR A 131 7.58 26.51 -2.01
CA TYR A 131 7.06 25.22 -2.48
C TYR A 131 7.16 24.16 -1.38
N LYS A 132 6.08 23.37 -1.20
CA LYS A 132 6.00 22.33 -0.17
C LYS A 132 6.45 20.96 -0.70
N ARG A 133 6.24 20.65 -1.98
CA ARG A 133 6.44 19.31 -2.55
C ARG A 133 7.64 19.22 -3.49
N ARG A 134 7.76 20.17 -4.44
CA ARG A 134 8.85 20.22 -5.41
C ARG A 134 10.25 20.02 -4.83
N PRO A 135 10.67 20.75 -3.78
CA PRO A 135 12.03 20.64 -3.25
C PRO A 135 12.30 19.27 -2.63
N TYR A 136 11.27 18.60 -2.07
CA TYR A 136 11.44 17.29 -1.47
C TYR A 136 11.60 16.18 -2.51
N PHE A 137 10.95 16.27 -3.68
CA PHE A 137 11.26 15.38 -4.82
C PHE A 137 12.70 15.58 -5.31
N LEU A 138 13.18 16.82 -5.37
CA LEU A 138 14.58 17.11 -5.74
C LEU A 138 15.56 16.51 -4.73
N VAL A 139 15.33 16.73 -3.43
CA VAL A 139 16.17 16.16 -2.35
C VAL A 139 16.16 14.64 -2.41
N ALA A 140 14.99 14.02 -2.54
CA ALA A 140 14.83 12.57 -2.66
C ALA A 140 15.61 12.01 -3.86
N GLY A 141 15.46 12.66 -5.02
CA GLY A 141 16.15 12.27 -6.25
C GLY A 141 17.66 12.43 -6.16
N VAL A 142 18.17 13.57 -5.66
CA VAL A 142 19.62 13.81 -5.50
C VAL A 142 20.22 12.83 -4.48
N LEU A 143 19.58 12.63 -3.33
CA LEU A 143 20.03 11.69 -2.32
C LEU A 143 20.12 10.27 -2.86
N GLY A 144 19.05 9.80 -3.52
CA GLY A 144 18.99 8.47 -4.11
C GLY A 144 20.02 8.28 -5.24
N CYS A 145 20.15 9.27 -6.14
CA CYS A 145 21.07 9.22 -7.28
C CYS A 145 22.54 9.19 -6.82
N VAL A 146 22.94 10.10 -5.93
CA VAL A 146 24.32 10.14 -5.40
C VAL A 146 24.64 8.83 -4.68
N SER A 147 23.72 8.35 -3.82
CA SER A 147 23.91 7.09 -3.08
C SER A 147 24.03 5.88 -4.00
N ALA A 148 23.19 5.79 -5.05
CA ALA A 148 23.24 4.70 -6.02
C ALA A 148 24.53 4.73 -6.85
N LEU A 149 24.93 5.91 -7.33
CA LEU A 149 26.17 6.06 -8.10
C LEU A 149 27.40 5.76 -7.26
N MET A 150 27.46 6.19 -5.99
CA MET A 150 28.58 5.87 -5.09
C MET A 150 28.75 4.36 -4.93
N VAL A 151 27.69 3.62 -4.60
CA VAL A 151 27.81 2.18 -4.39
C VAL A 151 28.09 1.44 -5.70
N ALA A 152 27.61 1.95 -6.84
CA ALA A 152 27.79 1.34 -8.15
C ALA A 152 29.21 1.54 -8.72
N THR A 153 29.78 2.73 -8.57
CA THR A 153 31.08 3.09 -9.17
C THR A 153 32.26 2.67 -8.31
N LEU A 154 32.13 2.71 -6.98
CA LEU A 154 33.23 2.36 -6.09
C LEU A 154 33.36 0.84 -5.84
N GLY A 155 32.35 0.05 -6.23
CA GLY A 155 32.36 -1.41 -6.15
C GLY A 155 32.49 -1.93 -4.72
N LYS A 156 33.65 -2.47 -4.35
CA LYS A 156 33.90 -2.96 -2.99
C LYS A 156 34.36 -1.82 -2.07
N VAL A 157 33.41 -1.20 -1.38
CA VAL A 157 33.62 -0.16 -0.37
C VAL A 157 33.57 -0.74 1.05
N PRO A 158 34.05 -0.01 2.08
CA PRO A 158 33.82 -0.40 3.47
C PRO A 158 32.33 -0.62 3.74
N ILE A 159 32.02 -1.64 4.56
CA ILE A 159 30.61 -2.06 4.85
C ILE A 159 29.76 -0.88 5.33
N ALA A 160 30.30 -0.02 6.19
CA ALA A 160 29.59 1.14 6.70
C ALA A 160 29.20 2.15 5.60
N VAL A 161 30.09 2.36 4.62
CA VAL A 161 29.83 3.26 3.47
C VAL A 161 28.79 2.63 2.54
N ALA A 162 28.92 1.34 2.21
CA ALA A 162 27.93 0.62 1.42
C ALA A 162 26.55 0.70 2.07
N LEU A 163 26.48 0.41 3.36
CA LEU A 163 25.24 0.44 4.13
C LEU A 163 24.61 1.85 4.14
N SER A 164 25.41 2.89 4.36
CA SER A 164 24.95 4.28 4.33
C SER A 164 24.39 4.67 2.96
N CYS A 165 25.04 4.26 1.87
CA CYS A 165 24.54 4.48 0.51
C CYS A 165 23.23 3.75 0.26
N LEU A 166 23.12 2.48 0.68
CA LEU A 166 21.90 1.70 0.50
C LEU A 166 20.73 2.26 1.34
N ILE A 167 20.99 2.73 2.57
CA ILE A 167 20.01 3.47 3.36
C ILE A 167 19.64 4.80 2.67
N GLY A 168 20.60 5.50 2.06
CA GLY A 168 20.35 6.72 1.30
C GLY A 168 19.41 6.52 0.11
N ILE A 169 19.54 5.40 -0.61
CA ILE A 169 18.60 5.03 -1.68
C ILE A 169 17.20 4.84 -1.12
N THR A 170 17.04 4.06 -0.04
CA THR A 170 15.73 3.82 0.58
C THR A 170 15.14 5.09 1.20
N ALA A 171 15.97 6.00 1.70
CA ALA A 171 15.53 7.30 2.19
C ALA A 171 14.98 8.18 1.06
N GLY A 172 15.63 8.19 -0.10
CA GLY A 172 15.11 8.88 -1.29
C GLY A 172 13.73 8.35 -1.68
N VAL A 173 13.55 7.03 -1.72
CA VAL A 173 12.25 6.41 -2.00
C VAL A 173 11.20 6.81 -0.94
N ALA A 174 11.54 6.73 0.35
CA ALA A 174 10.60 7.03 1.44
C ALA A 174 10.17 8.51 1.46
N ILE A 175 11.08 9.45 1.16
CA ILE A 175 10.75 10.88 1.07
C ILE A 175 9.83 11.15 -0.13
N ALA A 176 10.13 10.55 -1.29
CA ALA A 176 9.30 10.70 -2.49
C ALA A 176 7.89 10.14 -2.28
N ASP A 177 7.79 8.98 -1.62
CA ASP A 177 6.54 8.31 -1.27
C ASP A 177 5.65 9.19 -0.40
N VAL A 178 6.16 9.66 0.73
CA VAL A 178 5.40 10.57 1.62
C VAL A 178 4.98 11.85 0.91
N THR A 179 5.83 12.35 0.01
CA THR A 179 5.54 13.59 -0.73
C THR A 179 4.38 13.40 -1.72
N ILE A 180 4.33 12.28 -2.44
CA ILE A 180 3.23 11.99 -3.37
C ILE A 180 1.96 11.56 -2.61
N ASP A 181 2.08 10.83 -1.51
CA ASP A 181 0.95 10.44 -0.66
C ASP A 181 0.17 11.64 -0.16
N ALA A 182 0.89 12.70 0.21
CA ALA A 182 0.26 13.95 0.61
C ALA A 182 -0.44 14.67 -0.57
N CYS A 183 0.06 14.54 -1.81
CA CYS A 183 -0.65 15.03 -3.00
C CYS A 183 -1.91 14.20 -3.28
N ILE A 184 -1.81 12.86 -3.13
CA ILE A 184 -2.95 11.94 -3.29
C ILE A 184 -4.04 12.25 -2.26
N ALA A 185 -3.66 12.37 -0.99
CA ALA A 185 -4.59 12.69 0.10
C ALA A 185 -5.35 14.00 -0.19
N LYS A 186 -4.65 15.04 -0.64
CA LYS A 186 -5.27 16.31 -0.98
C LYS A 186 -6.26 16.17 -2.14
N ASN A 187 -5.85 15.58 -3.27
CA ASN A 187 -6.76 15.36 -4.41
C ASN A 187 -7.96 14.46 -4.04
N SER A 188 -7.78 13.51 -3.10
CA SER A 188 -8.86 12.64 -2.61
C SER A 188 -9.89 13.38 -1.75
N ILE A 189 -9.48 14.46 -1.08
CA ILE A 189 -10.39 15.34 -0.35
C ILE A 189 -11.17 16.23 -1.32
N GLU A 190 -10.49 16.80 -2.31
CA GLU A 190 -11.09 17.68 -3.34
C GLU A 190 -12.08 16.92 -4.23
N ILE A 191 -11.73 15.69 -4.67
CA ILE A 191 -12.56 14.88 -5.57
C ILE A 191 -12.75 13.49 -4.94
N ARG A 192 -13.67 13.39 -3.97
CA ARG A 192 -13.92 12.15 -3.21
C ARG A 192 -14.30 10.94 -4.08
N SER A 193 -15.00 11.17 -5.19
CA SER A 193 -15.40 10.11 -6.13
C SER A 193 -14.22 9.43 -6.81
N LEU A 194 -13.08 10.11 -6.98
CA LEU A 194 -11.86 9.57 -7.61
C LEU A 194 -10.86 8.97 -6.62
N ALA A 195 -11.11 9.05 -5.31
CA ALA A 195 -10.19 8.51 -4.31
C ALA A 195 -9.88 7.00 -4.51
N PRO A 196 -10.87 6.12 -4.79
CA PRO A 196 -10.60 4.71 -5.09
C PRO A 196 -9.78 4.51 -6.36
N ASP A 197 -10.04 5.33 -7.39
CA ASP A 197 -9.31 5.25 -8.67
C ASP A 197 -7.85 5.66 -8.52
N MET A 198 -7.56 6.70 -7.74
CA MET A 198 -6.18 7.11 -7.43
C MET A 198 -5.42 6.02 -6.69
N GLN A 199 -6.04 5.36 -5.70
CA GLN A 199 -5.42 4.25 -4.99
C GLN A 199 -5.20 3.02 -5.91
N SER A 200 -6.14 2.76 -6.81
CA SER A 200 -6.01 1.71 -7.81
C SER A 200 -4.84 1.98 -8.76
N LEU A 201 -4.67 3.22 -9.20
CA LEU A 201 -3.54 3.65 -10.02
C LEU A 201 -2.20 3.40 -9.31
N CYS A 202 -2.08 3.77 -8.03
CA CYS A 202 -0.91 3.51 -7.20
C CYS A 202 -0.59 2.00 -7.14
N GLY A 203 -1.59 1.18 -6.87
CA GLY A 203 -1.47 -0.27 -6.79
C GLY A 203 -1.03 -0.92 -8.10
N ILE A 204 -1.64 -0.52 -9.22
CA ILE A 204 -1.29 -1.01 -10.56
C ILE A 204 0.13 -0.60 -10.92
N CYS A 205 0.48 0.68 -10.78
CA CYS A 205 1.82 1.19 -11.09
C CYS A 205 2.90 0.48 -10.26
N SER A 206 2.68 0.32 -8.94
CA SER A 206 3.61 -0.37 -8.06
C SER A 206 3.79 -1.85 -8.45
N SER A 207 2.71 -2.54 -8.79
CA SER A 207 2.74 -3.95 -9.18
C SER A 207 3.45 -4.17 -10.53
N LEU A 208 3.17 -3.34 -11.52
CA LEU A 208 3.84 -3.38 -12.82
C LEU A 208 5.32 -3.03 -12.69
N GLY A 209 5.64 -2.01 -11.91
CA GLY A 209 7.02 -1.65 -11.61
C GLY A 209 7.77 -2.80 -10.92
N ALA A 210 7.14 -3.47 -9.95
CA ALA A 210 7.72 -4.61 -9.25
C ALA A 210 7.98 -5.79 -10.19
N LEU A 211 7.04 -6.10 -11.08
CA LEU A 211 7.21 -7.14 -12.08
C LEU A 211 8.41 -6.88 -12.99
N ILE A 212 8.54 -5.65 -13.50
CA ILE A 212 9.67 -5.25 -14.35
C ILE A 212 10.97 -5.26 -13.54
N GLY A 213 10.95 -4.77 -12.29
CA GLY A 213 12.11 -4.73 -11.42
C GLY A 213 12.67 -6.11 -11.10
N TYR A 214 11.83 -7.06 -10.73
CA TYR A 214 12.24 -8.45 -10.47
C TYR A 214 12.72 -9.14 -11.75
N SER A 215 11.99 -8.99 -12.85
CA SER A 215 12.40 -9.61 -14.14
C SER A 215 13.76 -9.07 -14.62
N SER A 216 13.97 -7.75 -14.53
CA SER A 216 15.23 -7.14 -14.97
C SER A 216 16.40 -7.43 -14.02
N SER A 217 16.17 -7.63 -12.73
CA SER A 217 17.22 -7.90 -11.75
C SER A 217 17.93 -9.23 -11.96
N GLY A 218 17.27 -10.20 -12.61
CA GLY A 218 17.89 -11.46 -13.01
C GLY A 218 18.90 -11.29 -14.12
N PHE A 219 18.64 -10.39 -15.09
CA PHE A 219 19.50 -10.19 -16.25
C PHE A 219 20.58 -9.12 -16.03
N PHE A 220 20.28 -8.10 -15.22
CA PHE A 220 21.18 -6.97 -14.99
C PHE A 220 21.66 -6.92 -13.54
N ALA A 221 22.82 -7.50 -13.25
CA ALA A 221 23.45 -7.45 -11.93
C ALA A 221 24.06 -6.07 -11.59
N SER A 222 23.70 -5.01 -12.31
CA SER A 222 24.34 -3.70 -12.20
C SER A 222 23.61 -2.77 -11.24
N LEU A 223 24.27 -2.39 -10.16
CA LEU A 223 23.79 -1.37 -9.21
C LEU A 223 23.57 0.02 -9.86
N VAL A 224 24.14 0.26 -11.06
CA VAL A 224 23.97 1.54 -11.81
C VAL A 224 22.51 1.78 -12.17
N LEU A 225 21.75 0.72 -12.47
CA LEU A 225 20.33 0.86 -12.78
C LEU A 225 19.50 1.45 -11.62
N LEU A 226 19.98 1.33 -10.38
CA LEU A 226 19.34 1.96 -9.22
C LEU A 226 19.42 3.49 -9.24
N ALA A 227 20.28 4.08 -10.07
CA ALA A 227 20.35 5.53 -10.24
C ALA A 227 19.26 6.08 -11.19
N VAL A 228 18.64 5.24 -12.03
CA VAL A 228 17.64 5.68 -13.02
C VAL A 228 16.38 6.25 -12.36
N PRO A 229 15.67 5.56 -11.45
CA PRO A 229 14.48 6.09 -10.81
C PRO A 229 14.72 7.41 -10.04
N PRO A 230 15.77 7.56 -9.21
CA PRO A 230 16.06 8.84 -8.55
C PRO A 230 16.36 9.98 -9.53
N THR A 231 17.00 9.70 -10.67
CA THR A 231 17.21 10.73 -11.71
C THR A 231 15.88 11.22 -12.28
N ILE A 232 14.93 10.33 -12.50
CA ILE A 232 13.58 10.70 -12.96
C ILE A 232 12.80 11.45 -11.86
N LEU A 233 13.03 11.15 -10.58
CA LEU A 233 12.48 11.95 -9.46
C LEU A 233 12.99 13.40 -9.46
N ILE A 234 14.24 13.64 -9.85
CA ILE A 234 14.76 15.01 -10.03
C ILE A 234 13.96 15.73 -11.12
N VAL A 235 13.73 15.07 -12.25
CA VAL A 235 12.91 15.64 -13.33
C VAL A 235 11.48 15.92 -12.85
N LEU A 236 10.89 14.99 -12.10
CA LEU A 236 9.55 15.18 -11.51
C LEU A 236 9.50 16.43 -10.61
N GLY A 237 10.52 16.67 -9.79
CA GLY A 237 10.60 17.84 -8.93
C GLY A 237 10.56 19.18 -9.69
N PHE A 238 10.98 19.19 -10.97
CA PHE A 238 10.84 20.38 -11.83
C PHE A 238 9.49 20.46 -12.56
N VAL A 239 8.94 19.30 -12.95
CA VAL A 239 7.74 19.21 -13.81
C VAL A 239 6.45 19.28 -13.01
N ILE A 240 6.40 18.71 -11.78
CA ILE A 240 5.17 18.64 -11.00
C ILE A 240 4.58 20.04 -10.76
N TYR A 241 3.29 20.19 -11.06
CA TYR A 241 2.61 21.46 -10.84
C TYR A 241 2.37 21.69 -9.35
N GLU A 242 2.76 22.85 -8.85
CA GLU A 242 2.53 23.28 -7.46
C GLU A 242 2.42 24.80 -7.39
N VAL A 243 1.35 25.28 -6.75
CA VAL A 243 1.15 26.72 -6.50
C VAL A 243 2.02 27.16 -5.32
N ARG A 244 2.60 28.35 -5.44
CA ARG A 244 3.49 28.91 -4.41
C ARG A 244 2.70 29.31 -3.17
N SER A 245 3.03 28.75 -2.02
CA SER A 245 2.41 29.07 -0.73
C SER A 245 2.97 30.39 -0.16
N THR A 246 2.07 31.31 0.22
CA THR A 246 2.39 32.60 0.84
C THR A 246 2.15 32.65 2.34
N THR A 247 1.71 31.53 2.96
CA THR A 247 1.25 31.46 4.34
C THR A 247 2.38 31.74 5.36
N LEU A 248 2.09 32.55 6.38
CA LEU A 248 3.02 32.97 7.42
C LEU A 248 3.47 31.81 8.32
N GLN A 249 4.75 31.81 8.67
CA GLN A 249 5.41 30.73 9.43
C GLN A 249 4.91 30.60 10.90
N SER A 250 4.20 31.62 11.41
CA SER A 250 3.69 31.67 12.79
C SER A 250 2.41 30.83 12.98
N GLU A 251 1.54 30.79 11.98
CA GLU A 251 0.28 30.01 12.03
C GLU A 251 0.58 28.51 11.96
N LYS A 252 1.53 28.10 11.13
CA LYS A 252 1.94 26.70 10.96
C LYS A 252 2.45 26.02 12.24
N LYS A 253 3.05 26.77 13.17
CA LYS A 253 3.48 26.19 14.47
C LYS A 253 2.30 25.87 15.38
N LYS A 254 1.22 26.66 15.30
CA LYS A 254 -0.01 26.40 16.08
C LYS A 254 -0.72 25.15 15.55
N ASP A 255 -0.87 25.05 14.23
CA ASP A 255 -1.52 23.92 13.56
C ASP A 255 -0.79 22.61 13.82
N LEU A 256 0.54 22.65 13.75
CA LEU A 256 1.40 21.54 14.13
C LEU A 256 1.18 21.08 15.58
N GLN A 257 1.10 22.03 16.53
CA GLN A 257 0.86 21.70 17.94
C GLN A 257 -0.53 21.09 18.14
N ILE A 258 -1.54 21.58 17.43
CA ILE A 258 -2.91 21.05 17.46
C ILE A 258 -2.92 19.63 16.89
N ALA A 259 -2.31 19.41 15.72
CA ALA A 259 -2.19 18.09 15.10
C ALA A 259 -1.47 17.07 15.99
N LEU A 260 -0.32 17.43 16.56
CA LEU A 260 0.42 16.55 17.48
C LEU A 260 -0.35 16.22 18.76
N ARG A 261 -1.10 17.20 19.32
CA ARG A 261 -1.98 16.95 20.47
C ARG A 261 -3.15 16.04 20.10
N GLY A 262 -3.78 16.26 18.94
CA GLY A 262 -4.82 15.40 18.39
C GLY A 262 -4.34 13.97 18.23
N MET A 263 -3.20 13.77 17.57
CA MET A 263 -2.56 12.45 17.40
C MET A 263 -2.29 11.75 18.73
N SER A 264 -1.73 12.50 19.71
CA SER A 264 -1.43 11.95 21.05
C SER A 264 -2.67 11.55 21.84
N LYS A 265 -3.79 12.25 21.64
CA LYS A 265 -5.09 11.88 22.24
C LYS A 265 -5.67 10.63 21.55
N THR A 266 -5.69 10.62 20.22
CA THR A 266 -6.29 9.53 19.43
C THR A 266 -5.57 8.21 19.63
N ILE A 267 -4.23 8.20 19.68
CA ILE A 267 -3.46 6.96 19.85
C ILE A 267 -3.68 6.30 21.23
N LYS A 268 -4.12 7.07 22.24
CA LYS A 268 -4.42 6.54 23.57
C LYS A 268 -5.77 5.84 23.67
N LEU A 269 -6.63 5.98 22.66
CA LEU A 269 -7.93 5.30 22.64
C LEU A 269 -7.75 3.79 22.51
N PRO A 270 -8.50 2.99 23.30
CA PRO A 270 -8.43 1.52 23.23
C PRO A 270 -8.74 0.97 21.82
N GLN A 271 -9.64 1.64 21.10
CA GLN A 271 -10.02 1.29 19.73
C GLN A 271 -8.87 1.49 18.73
N VAL A 272 -7.90 2.33 19.06
CA VAL A 272 -6.74 2.65 18.20
C VAL A 272 -5.50 1.89 18.63
N TRP A 273 -5.09 1.96 19.91
CA TRP A 273 -3.82 1.35 20.31
C TRP A 273 -3.85 -0.18 20.28
N LYS A 274 -5.01 -0.83 20.54
CA LYS A 274 -5.11 -2.30 20.48
C LYS A 274 -4.85 -2.85 19.08
N PRO A 275 -5.55 -2.38 18.01
CA PRO A 275 -5.24 -2.81 16.66
C PRO A 275 -3.82 -2.44 16.23
N SER A 276 -3.32 -1.25 16.59
CA SER A 276 -1.95 -0.82 16.31
C SER A 276 -0.90 -1.75 16.94
N LEU A 277 -1.15 -2.17 18.17
CA LEU A 277 -0.30 -3.15 18.86
C LEU A 277 -0.35 -4.52 18.17
N TYR A 278 -1.53 -4.96 17.71
CA TYR A 278 -1.65 -6.18 16.93
C TYR A 278 -0.86 -6.08 15.61
N MET A 279 -0.96 -4.95 14.89
CA MET A 279 -0.20 -4.72 13.66
C MET A 279 1.31 -4.83 13.92
N TYR A 280 1.81 -4.16 14.94
CA TYR A 280 3.22 -4.23 15.33
C TYR A 280 3.65 -5.65 15.69
N LEU A 281 2.96 -6.30 16.63
CA LEU A 281 3.33 -7.63 17.14
C LEU A 281 3.19 -8.73 16.09
N SER A 282 2.17 -8.66 15.23
CA SER A 282 1.98 -9.66 14.16
C SER A 282 3.12 -9.64 13.14
N LEU A 283 3.73 -8.49 12.91
CA LEU A 283 4.91 -8.33 12.06
C LEU A 283 6.19 -8.67 12.83
N ALA A 284 6.39 -8.11 14.02
CA ALA A 284 7.60 -8.31 14.82
C ALA A 284 7.84 -9.78 15.18
N LEU A 285 6.78 -10.52 15.57
CA LEU A 285 6.84 -11.95 15.86
C LEU A 285 6.95 -12.81 14.59
N SER A 286 6.59 -12.29 13.42
CA SER A 286 6.84 -12.97 12.14
C SER A 286 8.30 -12.78 11.71
N ILE A 287 9.26 -13.20 12.57
CA ILE A 287 10.70 -12.98 12.31
C ILE A 287 11.10 -13.45 10.92
N SER A 288 11.98 -12.68 10.28
CA SER A 288 12.40 -12.93 8.91
C SER A 288 13.72 -13.69 8.87
N THR A 289 13.71 -14.90 8.32
CA THR A 289 14.93 -15.71 8.11
C THR A 289 15.38 -15.70 6.65
N HIS A 290 14.96 -14.67 5.89
CA HIS A 290 15.13 -14.59 4.43
C HIS A 290 16.59 -14.76 3.99
N GLU A 291 17.53 -14.10 4.65
CA GLU A 291 18.94 -14.15 4.24
C GLU A 291 19.54 -15.55 4.43
N GLY A 292 19.19 -16.24 5.51
CA GLY A 292 19.61 -17.64 5.70
C GLY A 292 19.09 -18.55 4.58
N GLN A 293 17.81 -18.38 4.21
CA GLN A 293 17.18 -19.13 3.11
C GLN A 293 17.81 -18.77 1.77
N PHE A 294 18.00 -17.48 1.46
CA PHE A 294 18.59 -17.01 0.23
C PHE A 294 20.01 -17.54 0.02
N TYR A 295 20.86 -17.51 1.06
CA TYR A 295 22.21 -18.04 0.99
C TYR A 295 22.19 -19.57 0.75
N TRP A 296 21.26 -20.29 1.37
CA TRP A 296 21.12 -21.71 1.12
C TRP A 296 20.64 -22.03 -0.30
N TYR A 297 19.63 -21.32 -0.81
CA TYR A 297 19.13 -21.55 -2.20
C TYR A 297 20.23 -21.41 -3.24
N THR A 298 21.14 -20.49 -3.03
CA THR A 298 22.20 -20.14 -3.98
C THR A 298 23.52 -20.84 -3.69
N TYR A 299 23.58 -21.73 -2.68
CA TYR A 299 24.80 -22.45 -2.33
C TYR A 299 24.87 -23.82 -2.99
N PRO A 300 25.88 -24.08 -3.90
CA PRO A 300 25.89 -25.30 -4.71
C PRO A 300 26.06 -26.62 -3.96
N LYS A 301 26.64 -26.58 -2.74
CA LYS A 301 26.96 -27.79 -1.99
C LYS A 301 25.83 -28.25 -1.03
N ALA A 302 24.96 -27.36 -0.61
CA ALA A 302 23.92 -27.66 0.37
C ALA A 302 22.51 -27.43 -0.15
N GLY A 303 22.34 -26.48 -1.07
CA GLY A 303 21.04 -26.07 -1.64
C GLY A 303 20.89 -26.45 -3.10
N PRO A 304 19.80 -25.99 -3.74
CA PRO A 304 19.50 -26.25 -5.14
C PRO A 304 20.36 -25.46 -6.14
N ALA A 305 21.25 -24.56 -5.67
CA ALA A 305 22.17 -23.75 -6.47
C ALA A 305 21.45 -22.85 -7.51
N PHE A 306 20.37 -22.19 -7.12
CA PHE A 306 19.63 -21.31 -8.03
C PHE A 306 20.47 -20.15 -8.53
N SER A 307 20.40 -19.89 -9.84
CA SER A 307 21.04 -18.74 -10.47
C SER A 307 20.32 -17.44 -10.14
N GLN A 308 20.98 -16.30 -10.38
CA GLN A 308 20.38 -14.98 -10.15
C GLN A 308 19.15 -14.77 -11.04
N GLU A 309 19.23 -15.22 -12.30
CA GLU A 309 18.10 -15.13 -13.25
C GLU A 309 16.89 -15.89 -12.73
N PHE A 310 17.11 -17.09 -12.19
CA PHE A 310 16.01 -17.91 -11.65
C PHE A 310 15.42 -17.30 -10.38
N VAL A 311 16.24 -16.74 -9.49
CA VAL A 311 15.74 -16.01 -8.30
C VAL A 311 14.91 -14.79 -8.70
N GLY A 312 15.35 -14.03 -9.70
CA GLY A 312 14.59 -12.93 -10.27
C GLY A 312 13.25 -13.39 -10.84
N MET A 313 13.23 -14.53 -11.53
CA MET A 313 12.00 -15.13 -12.08
C MET A 313 11.03 -15.58 -10.97
N ILE A 314 11.51 -16.24 -9.91
CA ILE A 314 10.67 -16.64 -8.76
C ILE A 314 9.93 -15.41 -8.21
N TYR A 315 10.64 -14.32 -7.96
CA TYR A 315 10.02 -13.11 -7.43
C TYR A 315 9.11 -12.41 -8.43
N ALA A 316 9.40 -12.47 -9.72
CA ALA A 316 8.51 -11.93 -10.77
C ALA A 316 7.18 -12.68 -10.82
N VAL A 317 7.22 -14.02 -10.76
CA VAL A 317 6.02 -14.87 -10.66
C VAL A 317 5.29 -14.60 -9.34
N GLY A 318 6.02 -14.43 -8.24
CA GLY A 318 5.47 -14.00 -6.95
C GLY A 318 4.76 -12.64 -7.00
N ALA A 319 5.26 -11.69 -7.79
CA ALA A 319 4.58 -10.40 -8.00
C ALA A 319 3.24 -10.57 -8.73
N LEU A 320 3.16 -11.43 -9.74
CA LEU A 320 1.90 -11.78 -10.41
C LEU A 320 0.92 -12.46 -9.44
N ALA A 321 1.41 -13.42 -8.65
CA ALA A 321 0.60 -14.09 -7.62
C ALA A 321 0.08 -13.08 -6.57
N SER A 322 0.85 -12.06 -6.25
CA SER A 322 0.45 -10.96 -5.37
C SER A 322 -0.77 -10.21 -5.91
N ILE A 323 -0.83 -9.96 -7.23
CA ILE A 323 -1.99 -9.33 -7.88
C ILE A 323 -3.22 -10.25 -7.75
N ALA A 324 -3.05 -11.55 -7.97
CA ALA A 324 -4.14 -12.50 -7.76
C ALA A 324 -4.67 -12.47 -6.31
N GLY A 325 -3.78 -12.34 -5.32
CA GLY A 325 -4.17 -12.17 -3.90
C GLY A 325 -5.03 -10.93 -3.66
N VAL A 326 -4.71 -9.80 -4.30
CA VAL A 326 -5.52 -8.57 -4.23
C VAL A 326 -6.90 -8.80 -4.84
N LEU A 327 -6.98 -9.42 -6.02
CA LEU A 327 -8.24 -9.70 -6.70
C LEU A 327 -9.14 -10.67 -5.90
N ILE A 328 -8.55 -11.70 -5.29
CA ILE A 328 -9.28 -12.62 -4.40
C ILE A 328 -9.87 -11.84 -3.22
N TYR A 329 -9.06 -10.99 -2.58
CA TYR A 329 -9.55 -10.16 -1.47
C TYR A 329 -10.73 -9.29 -1.89
N GLN A 330 -10.60 -8.53 -2.99
CA GLN A 330 -11.63 -7.61 -3.46
C GLN A 330 -12.94 -8.29 -3.85
N LYS A 331 -12.86 -9.51 -4.45
CA LYS A 331 -14.05 -10.21 -4.93
C LYS A 331 -14.76 -11.03 -3.86
N THR A 332 -14.03 -11.54 -2.86
CA THR A 332 -14.58 -12.55 -1.95
C THR A 332 -14.42 -12.23 -0.46
N LEU A 333 -13.46 -11.39 -0.08
CA LEU A 333 -13.07 -11.24 1.32
C LEU A 333 -13.35 -9.85 1.91
N LYS A 334 -13.70 -8.86 1.11
CA LYS A 334 -13.91 -7.48 1.57
C LYS A 334 -15.08 -7.33 2.55
N ASP A 335 -16.09 -8.22 2.47
CA ASP A 335 -17.31 -8.13 3.27
C ASP A 335 -17.22 -8.95 4.58
N TYR A 336 -16.07 -9.60 4.84
CA TYR A 336 -15.87 -10.38 6.06
C TYR A 336 -15.41 -9.50 7.23
N PRO A 337 -15.84 -9.80 8.48
CA PRO A 337 -15.39 -9.09 9.68
C PRO A 337 -13.87 -9.14 9.84
N PHE A 338 -13.25 -8.02 10.23
CA PHE A 338 -11.79 -7.89 10.39
C PHE A 338 -11.16 -9.01 11.21
N ARG A 339 -11.76 -9.33 12.38
CA ARG A 339 -11.22 -10.32 13.29
C ARG A 339 -11.18 -11.73 12.69
N SER A 340 -12.27 -12.16 12.07
CA SER A 340 -12.36 -13.49 11.45
C SER A 340 -11.42 -13.60 10.25
N LEU A 341 -11.40 -12.57 9.41
CA LEU A 341 -10.53 -12.54 8.24
C LEU A 341 -9.05 -12.59 8.63
N LEU A 342 -8.62 -11.77 9.57
CA LEU A 342 -7.23 -11.76 10.05
C LEU A 342 -6.86 -13.05 10.77
N LEU A 343 -7.80 -13.70 11.49
CA LEU A 343 -7.58 -15.01 12.10
C LEU A 343 -7.25 -16.06 11.04
N TYR A 344 -8.11 -16.20 10.03
CA TYR A 344 -7.91 -17.19 8.97
C TYR A 344 -6.67 -16.88 8.11
N ALA A 345 -6.46 -15.62 7.78
CA ALA A 345 -5.26 -15.19 7.05
C ALA A 345 -3.97 -15.48 7.82
N GLN A 346 -3.96 -15.26 9.14
CA GLN A 346 -2.80 -15.55 9.99
C GLN A 346 -2.57 -17.07 10.14
N LEU A 347 -3.64 -17.87 10.25
CA LEU A 347 -3.55 -19.32 10.26
C LEU A 347 -2.94 -19.86 8.96
N LEU A 348 -3.46 -19.41 7.80
CA LEU A 348 -2.93 -19.77 6.49
C LEU A 348 -1.47 -19.33 6.33
N TYR A 349 -1.12 -18.14 6.83
CA TYR A 349 0.27 -17.64 6.81
C TYR A 349 1.23 -18.47 7.65
N GLY A 350 0.77 -19.01 8.77
CA GLY A 350 1.53 -20.00 9.57
C GLY A 350 1.69 -21.33 8.82
N MET A 351 0.62 -21.81 8.19
CA MET A 351 0.64 -23.05 7.42
C MET A 351 1.57 -22.98 6.20
N THR A 352 1.54 -21.89 5.43
CA THR A 352 2.47 -21.71 4.31
C THR A 352 3.91 -21.66 4.74
N GLY A 353 4.21 -21.12 5.92
CA GLY A 353 5.55 -21.18 6.47
C GLY A 353 6.07 -22.59 6.72
N MET A 354 5.19 -23.61 6.86
CA MET A 354 5.61 -24.99 6.97
C MET A 354 6.10 -25.58 5.65
N LEU A 355 5.68 -25.02 4.50
CA LEU A 355 6.22 -25.39 3.20
C LEU A 355 7.73 -25.12 3.10
N ASP A 356 8.20 -24.02 3.70
CA ASP A 356 9.63 -23.73 3.80
C ASP A 356 10.39 -24.84 4.54
N VAL A 357 9.82 -25.37 5.63
CA VAL A 357 10.44 -26.47 6.38
C VAL A 357 10.55 -27.74 5.53
N ILE A 358 9.48 -28.06 4.80
CA ILE A 358 9.45 -29.21 3.87
C ILE A 358 10.54 -29.07 2.80
N PHE A 359 10.69 -27.87 2.25
CA PHE A 359 11.71 -27.58 1.24
C PHE A 359 13.13 -27.70 1.79
N PHE A 360 13.38 -27.14 2.97
CA PHE A 360 14.68 -27.23 3.65
C PHE A 360 15.11 -28.62 4.01
N LEU A 361 14.16 -29.46 4.48
CA LEU A 361 14.40 -30.86 4.80
C LEU A 361 14.47 -31.76 3.55
N ARG A 362 14.33 -31.17 2.36
CA ARG A 362 14.36 -31.85 1.06
C ARG A 362 13.26 -32.92 0.91
N TRP A 363 12.18 -32.81 1.69
CA TRP A 363 11.05 -33.73 1.60
C TRP A 363 10.30 -33.58 0.27
N ASN A 364 10.36 -32.44 -0.38
CA ASN A 364 9.84 -32.25 -1.72
C ASN A 364 10.40 -33.27 -2.72
N LEU A 365 11.71 -33.58 -2.63
CA LEU A 365 12.35 -34.58 -3.49
C LEU A 365 11.93 -36.00 -3.15
N VAL A 366 11.67 -36.31 -1.88
CA VAL A 366 11.14 -37.62 -1.44
C VAL A 366 9.74 -37.86 -2.00
N ILE A 367 8.93 -36.79 -2.10
CA ILE A 367 7.57 -36.83 -2.71
C ILE A 367 7.66 -36.84 -4.25
N GLY A 368 8.84 -36.62 -4.83
CA GLY A 368 9.05 -36.59 -6.29
C GLY A 368 8.80 -35.22 -6.94
N ILE A 369 8.73 -34.12 -6.15
CA ILE A 369 8.52 -32.77 -6.68
C ILE A 369 9.89 -32.09 -6.87
N PRO A 370 10.25 -31.66 -8.10
CA PRO A 370 11.51 -30.95 -8.36
C PRO A 370 11.59 -29.62 -7.64
N ASP A 371 12.80 -29.21 -7.24
CA ASP A 371 13.07 -27.96 -6.50
C ASP A 371 12.52 -26.72 -7.23
N TYR A 372 12.70 -26.62 -8.53
CA TYR A 372 12.25 -25.51 -9.37
C TYR A 372 10.72 -25.32 -9.33
N PHE A 373 9.99 -26.43 -9.40
CA PHE A 373 8.52 -26.38 -9.35
C PHE A 373 8.04 -26.05 -7.92
N PHE A 374 8.65 -26.69 -6.91
CA PHE A 374 8.24 -26.52 -5.53
C PHE A 374 8.40 -25.07 -5.06
N VAL A 375 9.55 -24.43 -5.35
CA VAL A 375 9.82 -23.05 -4.91
C VAL A 375 8.93 -22.02 -5.58
N ILE A 376 8.59 -22.21 -6.89
CA ILE A 376 7.65 -21.33 -7.60
C ILE A 376 6.25 -21.46 -6.98
N MET A 377 5.79 -22.68 -6.73
CA MET A 377 4.48 -22.94 -6.12
C MET A 377 4.40 -22.33 -4.71
N GLU A 378 5.44 -22.56 -3.90
CA GLU A 378 5.55 -22.02 -2.53
C GLU A 378 5.52 -20.49 -2.53
N GLU A 379 6.32 -19.85 -3.39
CA GLU A 379 6.34 -18.39 -3.52
C GLU A 379 4.98 -17.84 -3.94
N CYS A 380 4.29 -18.47 -4.90
CA CYS A 380 2.95 -18.06 -5.33
C CYS A 380 1.95 -18.11 -4.17
N VAL A 381 1.88 -19.23 -3.46
CA VAL A 381 0.94 -19.42 -2.33
C VAL A 381 1.26 -18.45 -1.21
N SER A 382 2.53 -18.31 -0.85
CA SER A 382 3.02 -17.41 0.19
C SER A 382 2.68 -15.95 -0.13
N ARG A 383 2.82 -15.50 -1.39
CA ARG A 383 2.50 -14.14 -1.83
C ARG A 383 1.00 -13.86 -1.82
N ILE A 384 0.18 -14.77 -2.30
CA ILE A 384 -1.28 -14.63 -2.25
C ILE A 384 -1.73 -14.45 -0.79
N ILE A 385 -1.32 -15.35 0.11
CA ILE A 385 -1.73 -15.33 1.51
C ILE A 385 -1.17 -14.09 2.24
N SER A 386 0.05 -13.71 1.95
CA SER A 386 0.65 -12.50 2.50
C SER A 386 -0.16 -11.24 2.14
N ARG A 387 -0.67 -11.15 0.90
CA ARG A 387 -1.55 -10.06 0.47
C ARG A 387 -2.91 -10.09 1.13
N ILE A 388 -3.54 -11.26 1.22
CA ILE A 388 -4.82 -11.44 1.92
C ILE A 388 -4.71 -11.03 3.40
N ARG A 389 -3.55 -11.25 4.04
CA ARG A 389 -3.29 -10.82 5.42
C ARG A 389 -3.05 -9.30 5.52
N TRP A 390 -2.31 -8.71 4.57
CA TRP A 390 -1.85 -7.33 4.64
C TRP A 390 -2.94 -6.31 4.32
N ILE A 391 -3.80 -6.57 3.33
CA ILE A 391 -4.82 -5.62 2.88
C ILE A 391 -5.81 -5.26 4.01
N PRO A 392 -6.39 -6.22 4.77
CA PRO A 392 -7.29 -5.87 5.89
C PRO A 392 -6.62 -4.99 6.95
N MET A 393 -5.31 -5.17 7.19
CA MET A 393 -4.57 -4.34 8.15
C MET A 393 -4.45 -2.90 7.67
N ILE A 394 -4.25 -2.66 6.37
CA ILE A 394 -4.25 -1.31 5.80
C ILE A 394 -5.65 -0.70 5.84
N VAL A 395 -6.68 -1.46 5.46
CA VAL A 395 -8.07 -0.99 5.54
C VAL A 395 -8.43 -0.64 6.98
N LEU A 396 -8.04 -1.46 7.95
CA LEU A 396 -8.21 -1.16 9.37
C LEU A 396 -7.47 0.14 9.75
N SER A 397 -6.26 0.35 9.24
CA SER A 397 -5.50 1.58 9.51
C SER A 397 -6.20 2.82 8.96
N THR A 398 -6.78 2.77 7.76
CA THR A 398 -7.53 3.91 7.21
C THR A 398 -8.79 4.22 8.02
N ARG A 399 -9.48 3.19 8.54
CA ARG A 399 -10.67 3.36 9.40
C ARG A 399 -10.35 3.90 10.80
N LEU A 400 -9.10 3.80 11.23
CA LEU A 400 -8.63 4.36 12.51
C LEU A 400 -8.15 5.81 12.39
N CYS A 401 -8.18 6.42 11.21
CA CYS A 401 -7.74 7.79 11.01
C CYS A 401 -8.85 8.79 11.34
N PRO A 402 -8.62 9.75 12.26
CA PRO A 402 -9.58 10.80 12.58
C PRO A 402 -9.64 11.85 11.47
N LEU A 403 -10.82 12.46 11.28
CA LEU A 403 -11.03 13.54 10.30
C LEU A 403 -10.16 14.77 10.64
N GLY A 404 -9.61 15.39 9.61
CA GLY A 404 -8.77 16.60 9.71
C GLY A 404 -7.28 16.36 9.92
N ILE A 405 -6.86 15.14 10.31
CA ILE A 405 -5.44 14.76 10.46
C ILE A 405 -5.13 13.39 9.83
N GLU A 406 -5.98 12.97 8.86
CA GLU A 406 -5.94 11.62 8.28
C GLU A 406 -4.56 11.26 7.74
N GLY A 407 -3.95 12.14 6.93
CA GLY A 407 -2.67 11.87 6.28
C GLY A 407 -1.54 11.68 7.28
N THR A 408 -1.44 12.54 8.29
CA THR A 408 -0.38 12.46 9.31
C THR A 408 -0.60 11.27 10.24
N PHE A 409 -1.86 10.97 10.58
CA PHE A 409 -2.20 9.83 11.44
C PHE A 409 -1.99 8.49 10.70
N PHE A 410 -2.36 8.41 9.43
CA PHE A 410 -2.07 7.26 8.59
C PHE A 410 -0.55 7.03 8.46
N ALA A 411 0.24 8.09 8.26
CA ALA A 411 1.70 7.99 8.26
C ALA A 411 2.25 7.44 9.58
N LEU A 412 1.64 7.78 10.73
CA LEU A 412 1.99 7.23 12.04
C LEU A 412 1.68 5.74 12.13
N LEU A 413 0.51 5.29 11.64
CA LEU A 413 0.16 3.86 11.62
C LEU A 413 1.10 3.07 10.69
N MET A 414 1.46 3.62 9.53
CA MET A 414 2.45 3.02 8.63
C MET A 414 3.87 3.00 9.22
N CYS A 415 4.20 3.95 10.08
CA CYS A 415 5.44 3.92 10.88
C CYS A 415 5.45 2.71 11.82
N ILE A 416 4.33 2.39 12.49
CA ILE A 416 4.19 1.22 13.37
C ILE A 416 4.38 -0.09 12.58
N ASP A 417 3.81 -0.19 11.38
CA ASP A 417 4.03 -1.31 10.45
C ASP A 417 5.52 -1.46 10.09
N SER A 418 6.17 -0.37 9.71
CA SER A 418 7.59 -0.34 9.37
C SER A 418 8.49 -0.70 10.55
N LEU A 419 8.12 -0.27 11.77
CA LEU A 419 8.81 -0.63 13.01
C LEU A 419 8.66 -2.13 13.32
N GLY A 420 7.48 -2.72 13.07
CA GLY A 420 7.25 -4.16 13.15
C GLY A 420 8.13 -4.94 12.18
N SER A 421 8.22 -4.46 10.94
CA SER A 421 9.09 -5.03 9.90
C SER A 421 10.58 -4.94 10.26
N LEU A 422 11.04 -3.81 10.79
CA LEU A 422 12.39 -3.62 11.33
C LEU A 422 12.69 -4.67 12.42
N SER A 423 11.79 -4.77 13.42
CA SER A 423 11.92 -5.72 14.54
C SER A 423 11.96 -7.17 14.04
N SER A 424 11.14 -7.51 13.06
CA SER A 424 11.13 -8.81 12.38
C SER A 424 12.48 -9.15 11.73
N LYS A 425 13.10 -8.20 11.04
CA LYS A 425 14.41 -8.38 10.40
C LYS A 425 15.51 -8.57 11.43
N TRP A 426 15.54 -7.76 12.47
CA TRP A 426 16.52 -7.86 13.54
C TRP A 426 16.34 -9.16 14.35
N GLY A 427 15.10 -9.51 14.71
CA GLY A 427 14.80 -10.80 15.36
C GLY A 427 15.30 -11.99 14.56
N GLY A 428 15.09 -11.96 13.23
CA GLY A 428 15.61 -12.99 12.34
C GLY A 428 17.14 -13.05 12.29
N GLY A 429 17.82 -11.91 12.24
CA GLY A 429 19.27 -11.84 12.29
C GLY A 429 19.87 -12.42 13.58
N ILE A 430 19.23 -12.10 14.72
CA ILE A 430 19.62 -12.67 16.03
C ILE A 430 19.43 -14.19 16.04
N VAL A 431 18.29 -14.69 15.56
CA VAL A 431 18.01 -16.13 15.49
C VAL A 431 19.00 -16.84 14.58
N LEU A 432 19.30 -16.33 13.40
CA LEU A 432 20.31 -16.89 12.50
C LEU A 432 21.70 -16.93 13.16
N HIS A 433 22.05 -15.90 13.95
CA HIS A 433 23.31 -15.86 14.69
C HIS A 433 23.37 -16.91 15.80
N LEU A 434 22.30 -17.01 16.61
CA LEU A 434 22.22 -17.98 17.72
C LEU A 434 22.30 -19.44 17.24
N PHE A 435 21.73 -19.73 16.06
CA PHE A 435 21.80 -21.08 15.48
C PHE A 435 23.04 -21.30 14.61
N HIS A 436 24.01 -20.37 14.64
CA HIS A 436 25.26 -20.44 13.89
C HIS A 436 25.08 -20.67 12.40
N VAL A 437 24.02 -20.12 11.80
CA VAL A 437 23.81 -20.18 10.36
C VAL A 437 24.85 -19.29 9.69
N THR A 438 25.75 -19.91 8.92
CA THR A 438 26.84 -19.21 8.23
C THR A 438 26.68 -19.29 6.71
N ARG A 439 27.63 -18.70 5.96
CA ARG A 439 27.65 -18.76 4.48
C ARG A 439 27.84 -20.17 3.92
N THR A 440 28.38 -21.10 4.72
CA THR A 440 28.78 -22.46 4.30
C THR A 440 28.11 -23.54 5.13
N ASP A 441 27.57 -23.20 6.30
CA ASP A 441 26.91 -24.13 7.21
C ASP A 441 25.45 -23.71 7.45
N PHE A 442 24.53 -24.56 7.03
CA PHE A 442 23.08 -24.38 7.13
C PHE A 442 22.41 -25.47 7.96
N THR A 443 23.18 -26.26 8.71
CA THR A 443 22.70 -27.44 9.44
C THR A 443 21.51 -27.10 10.33
N ASN A 444 21.54 -25.97 11.03
CA ASN A 444 20.49 -25.55 11.97
C ASN A 444 19.46 -24.58 11.37
N LEU A 445 19.52 -24.29 10.06
CA LEU A 445 18.61 -23.32 9.44
C LEU A 445 17.14 -23.76 9.52
N TRP A 446 16.86 -25.07 9.40
CA TRP A 446 15.51 -25.60 9.54
C TRP A 446 14.90 -25.28 10.91
N LEU A 447 15.72 -25.26 11.98
CA LEU A 447 15.28 -24.91 13.32
C LEU A 447 14.92 -23.43 13.44
N ALA A 448 15.71 -22.54 12.81
CA ALA A 448 15.41 -21.12 12.73
C ALA A 448 14.06 -20.87 12.01
N ILE A 449 13.80 -21.61 10.92
CA ILE A 449 12.54 -21.54 10.17
C ILE A 449 11.38 -22.09 11.02
N LEU A 450 11.60 -23.16 11.75
CA LEU A 450 10.59 -23.75 12.64
C LEU A 450 10.18 -22.76 13.74
N ILE A 451 11.14 -22.14 14.43
CA ILE A 451 10.87 -21.10 15.43
C ILE A 451 10.09 -19.93 14.84
N ARG A 452 10.50 -19.46 13.66
CA ARG A 452 9.74 -18.42 12.92
C ARG A 452 8.28 -18.82 12.77
N ASN A 453 8.00 -20.05 12.39
CA ASN A 453 6.64 -20.52 12.15
C ASN A 453 5.86 -20.68 13.46
N PHE A 454 6.48 -21.16 14.54
CA PHE A 454 5.86 -21.16 15.86
C PHE A 454 5.46 -19.76 16.32
N LEU A 455 6.31 -18.76 16.11
CA LEU A 455 6.01 -17.37 16.43
C LEU A 455 4.85 -16.83 15.56
N ARG A 456 4.76 -17.24 14.29
CA ARG A 456 3.62 -16.90 13.41
C ARG A 456 2.31 -17.48 13.96
N PHE A 457 2.30 -18.71 14.47
CA PHE A 457 1.12 -19.28 15.12
C PHE A 457 0.82 -18.62 16.48
N ALA A 458 1.84 -18.23 17.24
CA ALA A 458 1.64 -17.51 18.49
C ALA A 458 0.90 -16.18 18.33
N THR A 459 1.05 -15.52 17.18
CA THR A 459 0.30 -14.28 16.90
C THR A 459 -1.22 -14.48 16.79
N ILE A 460 -1.69 -15.70 16.54
CA ILE A 460 -3.12 -16.04 16.57
C ILE A 460 -3.72 -15.75 17.95
N GLY A 461 -2.94 -16.01 19.03
CA GLY A 461 -3.34 -15.66 20.38
C GLY A 461 -3.56 -14.16 20.64
N LEU A 462 -3.06 -13.29 19.76
CA LEU A 462 -3.22 -11.84 19.88
C LEU A 462 -4.43 -11.29 19.14
N ILE A 463 -5.21 -12.13 18.46
CA ILE A 463 -6.34 -11.71 17.62
C ILE A 463 -7.43 -10.97 18.42
N PHE A 464 -7.49 -11.14 19.75
CA PHE A 464 -8.41 -10.42 20.61
C PHE A 464 -8.19 -8.89 20.63
N LEU A 465 -7.00 -8.44 20.19
CA LEU A 465 -6.68 -7.00 20.06
C LEU A 465 -7.38 -6.36 18.86
N VAL A 466 -7.82 -7.16 17.87
CA VAL A 466 -8.54 -6.69 16.68
C VAL A 466 -10.01 -6.46 17.03
N PRO A 467 -10.64 -5.36 16.59
CA PRO A 467 -12.06 -5.10 16.80
C PRO A 467 -12.94 -6.18 16.15
N LYS A 468 -14.17 -6.33 16.64
CA LYS A 468 -15.16 -7.30 16.11
C LYS A 468 -16.00 -6.73 14.96
N GLY A 469 -15.92 -5.41 14.71
CA GLY A 469 -16.73 -4.72 13.71
C GLY A 469 -16.46 -5.20 12.28
N ASP A 470 -17.41 -4.91 11.41
CA ASP A 470 -17.30 -5.16 9.98
C ASP A 470 -16.34 -4.15 9.33
N GLN A 471 -15.93 -4.42 8.08
CA GLN A 471 -14.97 -3.54 7.40
C GLN A 471 -15.56 -2.18 7.01
N GLU A 472 -16.88 -2.03 7.05
CA GLU A 472 -17.60 -0.79 6.75
C GLU A 472 -17.88 0.06 7.99
N ASP A 473 -17.79 -0.49 9.20
CA ASP A 473 -18.12 0.20 10.45
C ASP A 473 -17.14 1.33 10.78
N ASP A 474 -17.67 2.44 11.30
CA ASP A 474 -16.88 3.52 11.88
C ASP A 474 -16.38 3.10 13.28
N LEU A 475 -15.07 2.92 13.40
CA LEU A 475 -14.43 2.42 14.63
C LEU A 475 -14.14 3.52 15.65
N ILE A 476 -14.19 4.79 15.24
CA ILE A 476 -13.93 5.95 16.10
C ILE A 476 -15.27 6.59 16.51
N PRO A 477 -15.47 6.91 17.81
CA PRO A 477 -16.65 7.61 18.26
C PRO A 477 -16.84 8.96 17.55
N PRO A 478 -18.09 9.33 17.18
CA PRO A 478 -18.39 10.56 16.45
C PRO A 478 -17.97 11.84 17.18
N ASP A 479 -17.95 11.83 18.52
CA ASP A 479 -17.53 12.98 19.34
C ASP A 479 -16.06 13.39 19.13
N ILE A 480 -15.20 12.46 18.66
CA ILE A 480 -13.78 12.73 18.37
C ILE A 480 -13.61 13.16 16.93
N LEU A 481 -14.49 12.69 16.04
CA LEU A 481 -14.52 13.11 14.65
C LEU A 481 -14.92 14.59 14.52
N THR A 482 -15.87 15.06 15.33
CA THR A 482 -16.38 16.44 15.33
C THR A 482 -15.46 17.43 16.06
N ALA A 483 -14.81 17.02 17.15
CA ALA A 483 -13.92 17.89 17.93
C ALA A 483 -12.68 18.38 17.17
N ASN A 484 -12.31 17.70 16.10
CA ASN A 484 -11.20 18.11 15.22
C ASN A 484 -11.70 18.93 14.01
N SER A 485 -12.97 18.82 13.61
CA SER A 485 -13.54 19.60 12.51
C SER A 485 -13.76 21.06 12.89
N ASP A 486 -14.09 21.36 14.15
CA ASP A 486 -14.23 22.74 14.63
C ASP A 486 -12.91 23.51 14.68
N ALA A 487 -11.78 22.79 14.72
CA ALA A 487 -10.44 23.39 14.66
C ALA A 487 -9.95 23.62 13.22
N SER A 488 -10.61 23.03 12.22
CA SER A 488 -10.21 23.12 10.80
C SER A 488 -11.09 24.04 9.95
N LEU A 489 -12.17 24.61 10.52
CA LEU A 489 -13.12 25.48 9.81
C LEU A 489 -12.66 26.96 9.71
N ASP A 490 -11.53 27.31 10.33
CA ASP A 490 -11.01 28.69 10.32
C ASP A 490 -9.82 28.88 9.37
N ASP A 491 -9.57 28.01 8.41
CA ASP A 491 -8.44 28.22 7.50
C ASP A 491 -8.86 28.33 6.03
N ASP A 492 -8.76 29.58 5.57
CA ASP A 492 -8.83 30.01 4.19
C ASP A 492 -7.79 29.31 3.30
N GLY A 493 -8.25 28.76 2.19
CA GLY A 493 -7.57 28.87 0.91
C GLY A 493 -6.23 28.15 0.76
N LEU A 494 -6.25 26.84 0.66
CA LEU A 494 -5.18 26.12 -0.04
C LEU A 494 -5.68 25.74 -1.46
N GLU A 495 -5.78 26.75 -2.34
CA GLU A 495 -5.99 26.53 -3.76
C GLU A 495 -4.80 25.78 -4.38
N LEU A 496 -5.04 24.55 -4.80
CA LEU A 496 -4.22 23.85 -5.79
C LEU A 496 -5.04 23.66 -7.05
N ALA A 497 -4.59 24.26 -8.12
CA ALA A 497 -5.03 24.23 -9.50
C ALA A 497 -6.55 24.32 -9.74
N PRO A 498 -7.03 25.31 -10.47
CA PRO A 498 -8.43 25.39 -10.81
C PRO A 498 -8.80 24.13 -11.61
N VAL A 499 -9.78 23.39 -11.11
CA VAL A 499 -10.64 22.59 -11.97
C VAL A 499 -11.10 23.56 -13.06
N LYS A 500 -10.79 23.29 -14.32
CA LYS A 500 -11.35 24.03 -15.44
C LYS A 500 -12.84 24.21 -15.16
N GLU A 501 -13.27 25.44 -15.05
CA GLU A 501 -14.67 25.83 -15.01
C GLU A 501 -15.37 25.35 -16.28
N THR A 502 -15.77 24.09 -16.31
CA THR A 502 -16.71 23.55 -17.31
C THR A 502 -18.15 23.67 -16.81
N SER A 503 -18.37 24.15 -15.58
CA SER A 503 -19.71 24.25 -15.03
C SER A 503 -20.45 25.52 -15.44
N GLU A 504 -19.78 26.63 -15.74
CA GLU A 504 -20.44 27.85 -16.22
C GLU A 504 -20.74 27.78 -17.70
N GLU A 505 -19.83 27.28 -18.55
CA GLU A 505 -20.13 27.08 -19.97
C GLU A 505 -21.23 26.04 -20.19
N ALA A 506 -21.26 24.94 -19.39
CA ALA A 506 -22.34 23.96 -19.45
C ALA A 506 -23.69 24.51 -18.96
N ARG A 507 -23.71 25.45 -18.00
CA ARG A 507 -24.93 26.14 -17.58
C ARG A 507 -25.38 27.14 -18.63
N LEU A 508 -24.49 27.92 -19.23
CA LEU A 508 -24.81 28.86 -20.28
C LEU A 508 -25.35 28.15 -21.54
N LEU A 509 -24.80 27.00 -21.91
CA LEU A 509 -25.30 26.17 -23.01
C LEU A 509 -26.67 25.55 -22.74
N LEU A 510 -26.96 25.15 -21.48
CA LEU A 510 -28.26 24.65 -21.07
C LEU A 510 -29.33 25.76 -21.03
N ASP A 511 -28.96 26.97 -20.63
CA ASP A 511 -29.86 28.13 -20.64
C ASP A 511 -30.12 28.65 -22.08
N GLU A 512 -29.16 28.54 -22.98
CA GLU A 512 -29.33 28.86 -24.40
C GLU A 512 -30.22 27.82 -25.12
N GLU A 513 -30.08 26.55 -24.83
CA GLU A 513 -30.93 25.46 -25.37
C GLU A 513 -32.38 25.55 -24.86
N ASN A 514 -32.56 25.95 -23.61
CA ASN A 514 -33.90 26.16 -23.03
C ASN A 514 -34.57 27.45 -23.55
N SER A 515 -33.80 28.48 -23.90
CA SER A 515 -34.34 29.69 -24.51
C SER A 515 -34.75 29.52 -25.99
N LEU A 516 -34.10 28.58 -26.70
CA LEU A 516 -34.45 28.19 -28.07
C LEU A 516 -35.68 27.30 -28.18
N LYS A 517 -36.02 26.56 -27.10
CA LYS A 517 -37.25 25.72 -27.03
C LYS A 517 -38.51 26.51 -26.63
N LEU A 518 -38.37 27.77 -26.25
CA LEU A 518 -39.47 28.67 -25.85
C LEU A 518 -39.78 29.76 -26.93
N LYS A 519 -39.15 29.70 -28.05
CA LYS A 519 -39.50 30.46 -29.30
C LYS A 519 -39.98 29.46 -30.36
#